data_7b90edbd71ae0a78ac0d729e9bac9d8e
#
_entry.id   7b90edbd71ae0a78ac0d729e9bac9d8e
#
_cell.length_a   1.000
_cell.length_b   1.000
_cell.length_c   1.000
_cell.angle_alpha   90.00
_cell.angle_beta   90.00
_cell.angle_gamma   90.00
#
_symmetry.space_group_name_H-M   'P 1'
#
loop_
_entity.id
_entity.type
_entity.pdbx_description
1 polymer ?
#
loop_
_entity_poly.entity_id
_entity_poly.type
_entity_poly.pdbx_seq_one_letter_code
_entity_poly.pdbx_strand_id
1 'polypeptide(L)'
;MFQVAAGTEMTPELLAKYMTEHKTEINQRYQKLHDAYENRYAISQAGKKPDWKPDNRIPVNFAKYITDTMNGFFIGIPIKTTCDNSAVSDYLEFLDQYNDQDDNNAELSKVCSIYGKGYEMYFVDEEGNIGITYLTPMDAFMIYDDSILERPLFFVRHYKDADNVEWGSWSDGHVIQHFVNRGSYKWVGERKTHGFDGVPAVEFVENEERMGIFESALPMIDAYNKAISEKANDVDYFADAYLKVLGAKLENEELDMLRSKRIINFEGDDASSLIVDFLQKPNGDTTQENLIDRLERLIFQISMVANISDENFGTSSGIALKYKLLAMSNLAKTKERKFTSGMNRRYKLIFSNPVSGMQKDSWIDIKYQFTQNYPANILEETQIAGNLAGITSQETQLKTLSVVDNVHQELDRIAEEENMAQDDAVIRQMFGGAADGQQDVLAEPGDGAEEV
;
A
#
# COMPACT_ATOMS: atom_id res chain seq x y z
N MET A 1 21.40 -2.11 -10.86
CA MET A 1 22.13 -2.46 -9.61
C MET A 1 23.54 -1.95 -9.73
N PHE A 2 24.07 -1.28 -8.73
CA PHE A 2 25.45 -0.76 -8.72
C PHE A 2 26.38 -1.87 -8.20
N GLN A 3 27.47 -2.13 -8.92
CA GLN A 3 28.43 -3.18 -8.57
C GLN A 3 29.86 -2.67 -8.70
N VAL A 4 30.72 -3.19 -7.83
CA VAL A 4 32.16 -2.90 -7.82
C VAL A 4 32.94 -4.14 -7.34
N ALA A 5 34.19 -4.26 -7.75
CA ALA A 5 35.04 -5.39 -7.34
C ALA A 5 35.15 -5.48 -5.81
N ALA A 6 35.11 -6.70 -5.29
CA ALA A 6 35.29 -6.96 -3.87
C ALA A 6 36.64 -6.39 -3.37
N GLY A 7 36.63 -5.75 -2.19
CA GLY A 7 37.84 -5.12 -1.62
C GLY A 7 38.13 -3.71 -2.16
N THR A 8 37.28 -3.14 -3.01
CA THR A 8 37.41 -1.75 -3.45
C THR A 8 37.19 -0.80 -2.26
N GLU A 9 38.03 0.21 -2.14
CA GLU A 9 37.87 1.28 -1.15
C GLU A 9 37.01 2.42 -1.72
N MET A 10 36.17 3.05 -0.88
CA MET A 10 35.38 4.20 -1.27
C MET A 10 36.27 5.46 -1.35
N THR A 11 36.37 6.03 -2.54
CA THR A 11 37.06 7.30 -2.81
C THR A 11 36.05 8.38 -3.23
N PRO A 12 36.39 9.68 -3.13
CA PRO A 12 35.50 10.74 -3.61
C PRO A 12 35.14 10.62 -5.09
N GLU A 13 36.05 10.10 -5.92
CA GLU A 13 35.84 9.89 -7.37
C GLU A 13 34.87 8.76 -7.61
N LEU A 14 35.01 7.66 -6.87
CA LEU A 14 34.10 6.50 -6.94
C LEU A 14 32.71 6.90 -6.48
N LEU A 15 32.61 7.65 -5.37
CA LEU A 15 31.35 8.19 -4.90
C LEU A 15 30.71 9.10 -5.96
N ALA A 16 31.48 10.02 -6.58
CA ALA A 16 30.98 10.91 -7.62
C ALA A 16 30.41 10.15 -8.82
N LYS A 17 31.08 9.06 -9.23
CA LYS A 17 30.59 8.17 -10.30
C LYS A 17 29.21 7.62 -9.96
N TYR A 18 29.06 6.94 -8.82
CA TYR A 18 27.79 6.29 -8.45
C TYR A 18 26.69 7.30 -8.11
N MET A 19 27.02 8.45 -7.54
CA MET A 19 26.07 9.56 -7.35
C MET A 19 25.51 10.08 -8.68
N THR A 20 26.34 10.14 -9.71
CA THR A 20 25.90 10.55 -11.06
C THR A 20 25.00 9.51 -11.70
N GLU A 21 25.36 8.23 -11.62
CA GLU A 21 24.56 7.13 -12.11
C GLU A 21 23.20 7.07 -11.37
N HIS A 22 23.20 7.20 -10.05
CA HIS A 22 22.01 7.21 -9.21
C HIS A 22 21.08 8.40 -9.55
N LYS A 23 21.60 9.60 -9.71
CA LYS A 23 20.82 10.78 -10.15
C LYS A 23 20.19 10.57 -11.52
N THR A 24 20.88 9.86 -12.40
CA THR A 24 20.34 9.49 -13.72
C THR A 24 19.15 8.52 -13.56
N GLU A 25 19.27 7.51 -12.70
CA GLU A 25 18.20 6.56 -12.40
C GLU A 25 16.99 7.26 -11.75
N ILE A 26 17.23 8.19 -10.80
CA ILE A 26 16.18 9.01 -10.19
C ILE A 26 15.41 9.77 -11.28
N ASN A 27 16.10 10.51 -12.14
CA ASN A 27 15.45 11.34 -13.14
C ASN A 27 14.72 10.54 -14.22
N GLN A 28 15.23 9.36 -14.58
CA GLN A 28 14.65 8.53 -15.64
C GLN A 28 13.50 7.68 -15.15
N ARG A 29 13.51 7.22 -13.90
CA ARG A 29 12.58 6.23 -13.40
C ARG A 29 11.87 6.65 -12.12
N TYR A 30 12.61 6.86 -11.02
CA TYR A 30 11.99 7.05 -9.70
C TYR A 30 11.14 8.32 -9.62
N GLN A 31 11.56 9.40 -10.28
CA GLN A 31 10.77 10.63 -10.33
C GLN A 31 9.41 10.42 -11.00
N LYS A 32 9.36 9.63 -12.09
CA LYS A 32 8.08 9.30 -12.76
C LYS A 32 7.15 8.48 -11.88
N LEU A 33 7.71 7.51 -11.14
CA LEU A 33 6.94 6.68 -10.21
C LEU A 33 6.40 7.51 -9.05
N HIS A 34 7.25 8.37 -8.49
CA HIS A 34 6.87 9.33 -7.44
C HIS A 34 5.76 10.26 -7.92
N ASP A 35 5.93 10.89 -9.09
CA ASP A 35 4.96 11.82 -9.66
C ASP A 35 3.63 11.13 -9.95
N ALA A 36 3.65 9.87 -10.42
CA ALA A 36 2.43 9.10 -10.64
C ALA A 36 1.69 8.81 -9.32
N TYR A 37 2.41 8.40 -8.27
CA TYR A 37 1.81 8.19 -6.94
C TYR A 37 1.22 9.47 -6.36
N GLU A 38 1.89 10.63 -6.57
CA GLU A 38 1.45 11.95 -6.13
C GLU A 38 0.42 12.63 -7.07
N ASN A 39 -0.14 11.89 -8.02
CA ASN A 39 -1.11 12.41 -9.00
C ASN A 39 -0.56 13.51 -9.92
N ARG A 40 0.75 13.55 -10.14
CA ARG A 40 1.43 14.52 -11.03
C ARG A 40 1.72 13.90 -12.40
N TYR A 41 0.68 13.51 -13.12
CA TYR A 41 0.79 12.90 -14.45
C TYR A 41 1.14 13.92 -15.52
N ALA A 42 1.72 13.42 -16.62
CA ALA A 42 2.14 14.25 -17.78
C ALA A 42 1.00 15.11 -18.34
N ILE A 43 -0.26 14.65 -18.27
CA ILE A 43 -1.42 15.40 -18.73
C ILE A 43 -1.63 16.69 -17.94
N SER A 44 -1.36 16.70 -16.64
CA SER A 44 -1.47 17.87 -15.77
C SER A 44 -0.40 18.92 -16.10
N GLN A 45 0.75 18.48 -16.64
CA GLN A 45 1.91 19.31 -16.93
C GLN A 45 1.97 19.71 -18.42
N ALA A 46 1.03 19.23 -19.26
CA ALA A 46 1.00 19.54 -20.68
C ALA A 46 0.86 21.06 -20.94
N GLY A 47 1.36 21.55 -22.05
CA GLY A 47 1.20 22.95 -22.48
C GLY A 47 -0.27 23.34 -22.61
N LYS A 48 -0.64 24.59 -22.24
CA LYS A 48 -2.01 25.10 -22.33
C LYS A 48 -2.50 25.03 -23.78
N LYS A 49 -3.72 24.53 -23.99
CA LYS A 49 -4.38 24.55 -25.29
C LYS A 49 -4.77 26.00 -25.66
N PRO A 50 -4.99 26.33 -26.94
CA PRO A 50 -5.53 27.64 -27.33
C PRO A 50 -6.85 27.93 -26.62
N ASP A 51 -7.11 29.21 -26.26
CA ASP A 51 -8.24 29.62 -25.43
C ASP A 51 -9.63 29.26 -26.00
N TRP A 52 -9.71 28.98 -27.30
CA TRP A 52 -10.96 28.55 -27.96
C TRP A 52 -11.22 27.03 -27.89
N LYS A 53 -10.28 26.26 -27.34
CA LYS A 53 -10.43 24.80 -27.16
C LYS A 53 -10.59 24.47 -25.69
N PRO A 54 -11.55 23.60 -25.32
CA PRO A 54 -11.61 23.05 -23.98
C PRO A 54 -10.29 22.40 -23.58
N ASP A 55 -9.85 22.63 -22.37
CA ASP A 55 -8.58 22.12 -21.83
C ASP A 55 -8.78 21.44 -20.48
N ASN A 56 -9.69 20.45 -20.47
CA ASN A 56 -9.89 19.59 -19.32
C ASN A 56 -8.70 18.64 -19.15
N ARG A 57 -8.19 18.58 -17.94
CA ARG A 57 -7.06 17.72 -17.56
C ARG A 57 -7.46 16.97 -16.31
N ILE A 58 -7.89 15.73 -16.48
CA ILE A 58 -8.43 14.88 -15.44
C ILE A 58 -7.45 13.75 -15.16
N PRO A 59 -6.53 13.92 -14.19
CA PRO A 59 -5.69 12.85 -13.74
C PRO A 59 -6.46 11.94 -12.77
N VAL A 60 -6.58 10.65 -13.08
CA VAL A 60 -7.13 9.63 -12.19
C VAL A 60 -5.97 8.88 -11.54
N ASN A 61 -5.89 8.90 -10.23
CA ASN A 61 -4.74 8.39 -9.49
C ASN A 61 -4.81 6.88 -9.24
N PHE A 62 -4.73 6.08 -10.30
CA PHE A 62 -4.64 4.63 -10.18
C PHE A 62 -3.36 4.16 -9.46
N ALA A 63 -2.24 4.88 -9.64
CA ALA A 63 -0.97 4.51 -9.00
C ALA A 63 -1.10 4.51 -7.48
N LYS A 64 -1.72 5.55 -6.90
CA LYS A 64 -1.99 5.63 -5.47
C LYS A 64 -3.01 4.58 -5.03
N TYR A 65 -4.11 4.43 -5.76
CA TYR A 65 -5.15 3.44 -5.45
C TYR A 65 -4.56 2.02 -5.38
N ILE A 66 -3.80 1.61 -6.39
CA ILE A 66 -3.17 0.28 -6.47
C ILE A 66 -2.20 0.08 -5.30
N THR A 67 -1.34 1.07 -5.04
CA THR A 67 -0.35 1.01 -3.97
C THR A 67 -0.99 0.90 -2.60
N ASP A 68 -1.91 1.80 -2.28
CA ASP A 68 -2.53 1.89 -0.94
C ASP A 68 -3.43 0.67 -0.68
N THR A 69 -4.17 0.20 -1.72
CA THR A 69 -4.98 -1.02 -1.62
C THR A 69 -4.12 -2.24 -1.34
N MET A 70 -3.02 -2.41 -2.08
CA MET A 70 -2.12 -3.54 -1.86
C MET A 70 -1.41 -3.46 -0.52
N ASN A 71 -0.98 -2.27 -0.11
CA ASN A 71 -0.31 -2.07 1.18
C ASN A 71 -1.26 -2.36 2.34
N GLY A 72 -2.50 -1.86 2.30
CA GLY A 72 -3.54 -2.18 3.29
C GLY A 72 -3.90 -3.66 3.33
N PHE A 73 -3.87 -4.36 2.19
CA PHE A 73 -4.11 -5.80 2.12
C PHE A 73 -2.96 -6.62 2.70
N PHE A 74 -1.71 -6.23 2.41
CA PHE A 74 -0.50 -6.97 2.78
C PHE A 74 -0.09 -6.76 4.24
N ILE A 75 -0.10 -5.51 4.72
CA ILE A 75 0.46 -5.10 6.03
C ILE A 75 -0.49 -4.18 6.82
N GLY A 76 -1.76 -4.10 6.42
CA GLY A 76 -2.77 -3.37 7.19
C GLY A 76 -3.03 -3.96 8.58
N ILE A 77 -2.67 -5.22 8.78
CA ILE A 77 -2.52 -5.85 10.10
C ILE A 77 -1.02 -5.97 10.36
N PRO A 78 -0.50 -5.46 11.50
CA PRO A 78 0.92 -5.51 11.83
C PRO A 78 1.53 -6.92 11.75
N ILE A 79 2.80 -7.00 11.34
CA ILE A 79 3.53 -8.26 11.28
C ILE A 79 3.82 -8.74 12.70
N LYS A 80 3.33 -9.93 13.05
CA LYS A 80 3.62 -10.51 14.34
C LYS A 80 5.00 -11.18 14.33
N THR A 81 5.90 -10.66 15.14
CA THR A 81 7.26 -11.19 15.31
C THR A 81 7.34 -11.90 16.66
N THR A 82 7.74 -13.19 16.67
CA THR A 82 7.78 -14.01 17.88
C THR A 82 9.06 -14.83 17.95
N CYS A 83 9.52 -15.11 19.16
CA CYS A 83 10.63 -16.00 19.44
C CYS A 83 10.33 -16.85 20.68
N ASP A 84 10.74 -18.12 20.69
CA ASP A 84 10.54 -19.01 21.85
C ASP A 84 11.47 -18.65 23.04
N ASN A 85 12.53 -17.86 22.78
CA ASN A 85 13.42 -17.32 23.82
C ASN A 85 12.84 -16.00 24.37
N SER A 86 12.49 -15.97 25.65
CA SER A 86 11.88 -14.81 26.29
C SER A 86 12.73 -13.54 26.21
N ALA A 87 14.05 -13.63 26.42
CA ALA A 87 14.94 -12.48 26.35
C ALA A 87 14.99 -11.86 24.95
N VAL A 88 14.92 -12.70 23.90
CA VAL A 88 14.83 -12.23 22.51
C VAL A 88 13.45 -11.62 22.27
N SER A 89 12.37 -12.26 22.75
CA SER A 89 11.01 -11.75 22.60
C SER A 89 10.83 -10.37 23.24
N ASP A 90 11.33 -10.19 24.46
CA ASP A 90 11.29 -8.92 25.19
C ASP A 90 12.09 -7.81 24.45
N TYR A 91 13.23 -8.18 23.87
CA TYR A 91 14.04 -7.24 23.10
C TYR A 91 13.39 -6.86 21.75
N LEU A 92 12.70 -7.82 21.09
CA LEU A 92 11.94 -7.53 19.86
C LEU A 92 10.80 -6.55 20.15
N GLU A 93 10.05 -6.77 21.25
CA GLU A 93 8.98 -5.86 21.67
C GLU A 93 9.53 -4.46 22.00
N PHE A 94 10.69 -4.38 22.69
CA PHE A 94 11.35 -3.11 22.93
C PHE A 94 11.73 -2.40 21.62
N LEU A 95 12.35 -3.11 20.65
CA LEU A 95 12.73 -2.52 19.37
C LEU A 95 11.52 -2.01 18.58
N ASP A 96 10.42 -2.76 18.58
CA ASP A 96 9.19 -2.41 17.88
C ASP A 96 8.58 -1.13 18.47
N GLN A 97 8.53 -1.03 19.81
CA GLN A 97 8.02 0.16 20.50
C GLN A 97 8.97 1.37 20.36
N TYR A 98 10.28 1.14 20.50
CA TYR A 98 11.29 2.21 20.45
C TYR A 98 11.39 2.89 19.07
N ASN A 99 11.16 2.13 18.00
CA ASN A 99 11.33 2.59 16.64
C ASN A 99 10.00 2.81 15.89
N ASP A 100 8.83 2.70 16.53
CA ASP A 100 7.53 2.70 15.85
C ASP A 100 7.52 1.74 14.64
N GLN A 101 8.02 0.51 14.87
CA GLN A 101 8.42 -0.40 13.79
C GLN A 101 7.23 -0.87 12.94
N ASP A 102 6.02 -0.91 13.50
CA ASP A 102 4.81 -1.26 12.74
C ASP A 102 4.53 -0.21 11.65
N ASP A 103 4.61 1.08 12.00
CA ASP A 103 4.46 2.16 11.03
C ASP A 103 5.61 2.17 10.01
N ASN A 104 6.85 2.03 10.49
CA ASN A 104 8.04 1.93 9.63
C ASN A 104 7.94 0.76 8.64
N ASN A 105 7.44 -0.41 9.04
CA ASN A 105 7.21 -1.55 8.16
C ASN A 105 6.15 -1.24 7.09
N ALA A 106 5.05 -0.57 7.47
CA ALA A 106 3.98 -0.19 6.56
C ALA A 106 4.47 0.83 5.52
N GLU A 107 5.21 1.85 5.95
CA GLU A 107 5.80 2.86 5.07
C GLU A 107 6.90 2.27 4.16
N LEU A 108 7.78 1.42 4.69
CA LEU A 108 8.78 0.70 3.90
C LEU A 108 8.14 -0.19 2.83
N SER A 109 7.07 -0.91 3.19
CA SER A 109 6.29 -1.72 2.25
C SER A 109 5.67 -0.87 1.15
N LYS A 110 5.13 0.30 1.48
CA LYS A 110 4.60 1.28 0.52
C LYS A 110 5.69 1.80 -0.41
N VAL A 111 6.86 2.16 0.12
CA VAL A 111 8.04 2.56 -0.65
C VAL A 111 8.44 1.47 -1.64
N CYS A 112 8.49 0.19 -1.20
CA CYS A 112 8.76 -0.92 -2.09
C CYS A 112 7.71 -1.04 -3.20
N SER A 113 6.42 -0.87 -2.89
CA SER A 113 5.35 -0.92 -3.88
C SER A 113 5.44 0.21 -4.91
N ILE A 114 5.87 1.40 -4.53
CA ILE A 114 6.03 2.55 -5.44
C ILE A 114 7.25 2.36 -6.35
N TYR A 115 8.42 2.11 -5.76
CA TYR A 115 9.71 2.17 -6.46
C TYR A 115 10.27 0.80 -6.85
N GLY A 116 9.66 -0.29 -6.37
CA GLY A 116 10.16 -1.65 -6.53
C GLY A 116 11.16 -2.07 -5.46
N LYS A 117 11.70 -1.10 -4.70
CA LYS A 117 12.61 -1.32 -3.57
C LYS A 117 12.58 -0.14 -2.59
N GLY A 118 13.00 -0.41 -1.37
CA GLY A 118 13.27 0.58 -0.33
C GLY A 118 14.47 0.15 0.50
N TYR A 119 14.94 1.01 1.34
CA TYR A 119 16.07 0.72 2.22
C TYR A 119 15.69 0.94 3.66
N GLU A 120 16.24 0.13 4.52
CA GLU A 120 16.20 0.32 5.96
C GLU A 120 17.63 0.49 6.44
N MET A 121 17.88 1.49 7.29
CA MET A 121 19.20 1.82 7.83
C MET A 121 19.18 1.72 9.34
N TYR A 122 20.27 1.21 9.90
CA TYR A 122 20.47 1.01 11.33
C TYR A 122 21.59 1.90 11.84
N PHE A 123 21.42 2.43 13.03
CA PHE A 123 22.42 3.26 13.72
C PHE A 123 22.30 3.08 15.23
N VAL A 124 23.33 3.45 15.95
CA VAL A 124 23.28 3.57 17.41
C VAL A 124 23.08 5.03 17.73
N ASP A 125 22.06 5.35 18.48
CA ASP A 125 21.73 6.71 18.87
C ASP A 125 22.54 7.20 20.07
N GLU A 126 22.26 8.43 20.54
CA GLU A 126 22.97 9.06 21.66
C GLU A 126 22.67 8.38 23.00
N GLU A 127 21.55 7.66 23.12
CA GLU A 127 21.16 6.91 24.32
C GLU A 127 21.77 5.50 24.36
N GLY A 128 22.43 5.10 23.26
CA GLY A 128 23.02 3.77 23.11
C GLY A 128 22.03 2.71 22.66
N ASN A 129 20.89 3.09 22.07
CA ASN A 129 19.90 2.16 21.52
C ASN A 129 20.06 2.01 20.00
N ILE A 130 19.53 0.92 19.46
CA ILE A 130 19.53 0.71 18.01
C ILE A 130 18.32 1.43 17.40
N GLY A 131 18.61 2.47 16.60
CA GLY A 131 17.64 3.18 15.79
C GLY A 131 17.46 2.51 14.43
N ILE A 132 16.22 2.47 13.95
CA ILE A 132 15.82 1.93 12.65
C ILE A 132 15.09 3.04 11.90
N THR A 133 15.46 3.25 10.64
CA THR A 133 14.76 4.21 9.78
C THR A 133 14.68 3.70 8.35
N TYR A 134 13.60 4.02 7.64
CA TYR A 134 13.47 3.68 6.23
C TYR A 134 13.87 4.86 5.33
N LEU A 135 14.33 4.55 4.13
CA LEU A 135 14.75 5.50 3.11
C LEU A 135 14.22 5.07 1.74
N THR A 136 13.87 6.07 0.94
CA THR A 136 13.47 5.83 -0.44
C THR A 136 14.68 5.64 -1.36
N PRO A 137 14.54 4.97 -2.50
CA PRO A 137 15.61 4.89 -3.48
C PRO A 137 15.89 6.24 -4.19
N MET A 138 15.20 7.32 -3.84
CA MET A 138 15.54 8.68 -4.25
C MET A 138 16.63 9.28 -3.36
N ASP A 139 16.72 8.85 -2.10
CA ASP A 139 17.60 9.41 -1.08
C ASP A 139 18.75 8.48 -0.72
N ALA A 140 18.70 7.21 -1.17
CA ALA A 140 19.70 6.22 -0.82
C ALA A 140 19.88 5.16 -1.91
N PHE A 141 21.05 4.52 -1.92
CA PHE A 141 21.34 3.37 -2.76
C PHE A 141 22.40 2.46 -2.15
N MET A 142 22.40 1.20 -2.59
CA MET A 142 23.37 0.18 -2.19
C MET A 142 24.30 -0.13 -3.35
N ILE A 143 25.58 -0.35 -3.05
CA ILE A 143 26.58 -0.85 -3.99
C ILE A 143 26.98 -2.25 -3.53
N TYR A 144 26.95 -3.20 -4.44
CA TYR A 144 27.22 -4.61 -4.19
C TYR A 144 28.59 -5.02 -4.75
N ASP A 145 29.11 -6.16 -4.27
CA ASP A 145 30.27 -6.76 -4.91
C ASP A 145 29.86 -7.41 -6.26
N ASP A 146 30.86 -7.67 -7.09
CA ASP A 146 30.71 -8.34 -8.40
C ASP A 146 30.74 -9.87 -8.29
N SER A 147 30.63 -10.41 -7.07
CA SER A 147 30.56 -11.87 -6.86
C SER A 147 29.15 -12.41 -7.15
N ILE A 148 29.03 -13.72 -7.35
CA ILE A 148 27.75 -14.43 -7.52
C ILE A 148 26.79 -14.23 -6.31
N LEU A 149 27.31 -13.85 -5.15
CA LEU A 149 26.54 -13.64 -3.94
C LEU A 149 26.00 -12.21 -3.81
N GLU A 150 26.51 -11.28 -4.63
CA GLU A 150 26.09 -9.87 -4.65
C GLU A 150 26.00 -9.30 -3.21
N ARG A 151 27.10 -9.34 -2.47
CA ARG A 151 27.11 -8.89 -1.08
C ARG A 151 27.13 -7.36 -1.03
N PRO A 152 26.35 -6.73 -0.14
CA PRO A 152 26.44 -5.30 0.09
C PRO A 152 27.87 -4.89 0.50
N LEU A 153 28.46 -3.95 -0.23
CA LEU A 153 29.77 -3.38 0.09
C LEU A 153 29.65 -1.97 0.66
N PHE A 154 28.78 -1.16 0.06
CA PHE A 154 28.57 0.22 0.53
C PHE A 154 27.10 0.55 0.50
N PHE A 155 26.65 1.28 1.50
CA PHE A 155 25.37 1.97 1.51
C PHE A 155 25.61 3.48 1.49
N VAL A 156 24.95 4.20 0.59
CA VAL A 156 25.06 5.64 0.43
C VAL A 156 23.69 6.27 0.65
N ARG A 157 23.61 7.24 1.54
CA ARG A 157 22.46 8.13 1.65
C ARG A 157 22.86 9.58 1.39
N HIS A 158 21.97 10.36 0.80
CA HIS A 158 22.21 11.77 0.53
C HIS A 158 20.93 12.60 0.69
N TYR A 159 21.12 13.87 0.94
CA TYR A 159 20.04 14.85 1.06
C TYR A 159 20.57 16.23 0.72
N LYS A 160 19.69 17.20 0.52
CA LYS A 160 20.03 18.60 0.35
C LYS A 160 19.61 19.38 1.58
N ASP A 161 20.50 20.26 2.04
CA ASP A 161 20.17 21.20 3.11
C ASP A 161 19.35 22.41 2.61
N ALA A 162 19.05 23.34 3.52
CA ALA A 162 18.29 24.56 3.20
C ALA A 162 18.98 25.45 2.16
N ASP A 163 20.31 25.39 2.07
CA ASP A 163 21.11 26.12 1.10
C ASP A 163 21.29 25.35 -0.22
N ASN A 164 20.56 24.26 -0.40
CA ASN A 164 20.62 23.35 -1.56
C ASN A 164 22.00 22.70 -1.75
N VAL A 165 22.82 22.63 -0.69
CA VAL A 165 24.08 21.90 -0.68
C VAL A 165 23.80 20.42 -0.42
N GLU A 166 24.42 19.57 -1.22
CA GLU A 166 24.26 18.11 -1.09
C GLU A 166 25.18 17.57 0.02
N TRP A 167 24.56 16.94 1.00
CA TRP A 167 25.20 16.22 2.10
C TRP A 167 24.86 14.76 2.05
N GLY A 168 25.64 13.94 2.72
CA GLY A 168 25.34 12.54 2.88
C GLY A 168 26.34 11.78 3.72
N SER A 169 26.16 10.49 3.73
CA SER A 169 27.11 9.53 4.33
C SER A 169 27.17 8.28 3.49
N TRP A 170 28.32 7.64 3.52
CA TRP A 170 28.44 6.25 3.07
C TRP A 170 28.91 5.38 4.24
N SER A 171 28.46 4.12 4.23
CA SER A 171 28.86 3.11 5.19
C SER A 171 29.34 1.88 4.46
N ASP A 172 30.39 1.24 4.98
CA ASP A 172 30.81 -0.10 4.57
C ASP A 172 30.51 -1.13 5.69
N GLY A 173 31.20 -2.23 5.73
CA GLY A 173 31.00 -3.27 6.75
C GLY A 173 31.49 -2.88 8.15
N HIS A 174 32.17 -1.74 8.34
CA HIS A 174 32.83 -1.38 9.60
C HIS A 174 32.66 0.08 9.98
N VAL A 175 32.67 0.99 8.99
CA VAL A 175 32.73 2.44 9.24
C VAL A 175 31.63 3.20 8.50
N ILE A 176 31.32 4.37 9.05
CA ILE A 176 30.50 5.40 8.41
C ILE A 176 31.37 6.64 8.20
N GLN A 177 31.25 7.29 7.03
CA GLN A 177 31.91 8.53 6.67
C GLN A 177 30.91 9.51 6.08
N HIS A 178 30.88 10.72 6.62
CA HIS A 178 30.08 11.80 6.05
C HIS A 178 30.79 12.48 4.89
N PHE A 179 30.02 13.05 3.99
CA PHE A 179 30.52 13.82 2.85
C PHE A 179 29.65 15.05 2.57
N VAL A 180 30.24 16.00 1.84
CA VAL A 180 29.59 17.19 1.31
C VAL A 180 29.99 17.39 -0.14
N ASN A 181 29.07 17.87 -0.98
CA ASN A 181 29.33 18.26 -2.35
C ASN A 181 29.14 19.78 -2.51
N ARG A 182 30.27 20.49 -2.64
CA ARG A 182 30.34 21.93 -2.98
C ARG A 182 31.09 22.14 -4.29
N GLY A 183 30.62 21.41 -5.35
CA GLY A 183 31.32 21.34 -6.64
C GLY A 183 32.24 20.12 -6.79
N SER A 184 32.67 19.51 -5.68
CA SER A 184 33.32 18.20 -5.62
C SER A 184 32.97 17.54 -4.30
N TYR A 185 32.93 16.17 -4.29
CA TYR A 185 32.70 15.40 -3.07
C TYR A 185 33.95 15.46 -2.17
N LYS A 186 33.71 15.77 -0.89
CA LYS A 186 34.76 15.83 0.13
C LYS A 186 34.26 15.15 1.40
N TRP A 187 35.17 14.46 2.08
CA TRP A 187 34.86 13.85 3.38
C TRP A 187 34.73 14.95 4.45
N VAL A 188 33.82 14.75 5.38
CA VAL A 188 33.54 15.62 6.51
C VAL A 188 33.70 14.83 7.80
N GLY A 189 34.54 15.33 8.71
CA GLY A 189 34.83 14.64 9.96
C GLY A 189 35.69 13.39 9.79
N GLU A 190 35.89 12.68 10.87
CA GLU A 190 36.61 11.40 10.89
C GLU A 190 35.68 10.23 10.61
N ARG A 191 36.24 9.12 10.10
CA ARG A 191 35.54 7.85 9.96
C ARG A 191 35.18 7.33 11.36
N LYS A 192 33.93 6.91 11.55
CA LYS A 192 33.43 6.34 12.82
C LYS A 192 33.06 4.90 12.60
N THR A 193 33.39 4.03 13.57
CA THR A 193 32.90 2.65 13.58
C THR A 193 31.44 2.62 14.00
N HIS A 194 30.62 1.81 13.32
CA HIS A 194 29.19 1.69 13.62
C HIS A 194 28.82 0.44 14.44
N GLY A 195 29.77 -0.49 14.63
CA GLY A 195 29.61 -1.66 15.49
C GLY A 195 28.80 -2.84 14.91
N PHE A 196 28.16 -2.69 13.75
CA PHE A 196 27.49 -3.80 13.07
C PHE A 196 28.48 -4.66 12.27
N ASP A 197 28.15 -5.96 12.12
CA ASP A 197 28.97 -6.90 11.33
C ASP A 197 28.43 -6.95 9.89
N GLY A 198 28.71 -5.92 9.14
CA GLY A 198 28.26 -5.70 7.77
C GLY A 198 27.76 -4.27 7.54
N VAL A 199 27.38 -3.98 6.32
CA VAL A 199 26.81 -2.68 5.95
C VAL A 199 25.52 -2.46 6.76
N PRO A 200 25.40 -1.35 7.52
CA PRO A 200 24.28 -1.12 8.43
C PRO A 200 22.99 -0.67 7.71
N ALA A 201 22.65 -1.37 6.66
CA ALA A 201 21.44 -1.14 5.88
C ALA A 201 21.00 -2.42 5.15
N VAL A 202 19.71 -2.52 4.90
CA VAL A 202 19.10 -3.63 4.15
C VAL A 202 18.24 -3.09 3.02
N GLU A 203 18.39 -3.65 1.82
CA GLU A 203 17.49 -3.45 0.71
C GLU A 203 16.29 -4.37 0.86
N PHE A 204 15.09 -3.79 0.94
CA PHE A 204 13.81 -4.49 0.82
C PHE A 204 13.32 -4.34 -0.61
N VAL A 205 12.80 -5.40 -1.19
CA VAL A 205 12.36 -5.41 -2.59
C VAL A 205 10.92 -5.87 -2.71
N GLU A 206 10.18 -5.28 -3.65
CA GLU A 206 8.82 -5.71 -3.99
C GLU A 206 8.82 -7.09 -4.65
N ASN A 207 9.72 -7.28 -5.61
CA ASN A 207 9.91 -8.49 -6.41
C ASN A 207 11.37 -8.61 -6.81
N GLU A 208 11.74 -9.71 -7.50
CA GLU A 208 13.12 -9.94 -7.95
C GLU A 208 13.59 -8.89 -8.96
N GLU A 209 12.68 -8.44 -9.81
CA GLU A 209 12.92 -7.46 -10.86
C GLU A 209 13.06 -6.03 -10.31
N ARG A 210 12.74 -5.80 -9.02
CA ARG A 210 12.71 -4.48 -8.38
C ARG A 210 11.78 -3.50 -9.09
N MET A 211 10.65 -4.01 -9.57
CA MET A 211 9.61 -3.21 -10.24
C MET A 211 8.52 -2.79 -9.26
N GLY A 212 8.08 -1.52 -9.38
CA GLY A 212 6.93 -1.02 -8.64
C GLY A 212 5.63 -1.69 -9.08
N ILE A 213 4.66 -1.79 -8.17
CA ILE A 213 3.43 -2.56 -8.37
C ILE A 213 2.57 -2.04 -9.53
N PHE A 214 2.59 -0.74 -9.80
CA PHE A 214 1.85 -0.11 -10.89
C PHE A 214 2.74 0.24 -12.10
N GLU A 215 4.05 0.02 -12.02
CA GLU A 215 5.02 0.48 -13.03
C GLU A 215 4.71 -0.07 -14.44
N SER A 216 4.33 -1.35 -14.53
CA SER A 216 3.93 -1.96 -15.81
C SER A 216 2.58 -1.45 -16.34
N ALA A 217 1.71 -0.94 -15.47
CA ALA A 217 0.42 -0.38 -15.84
C ALA A 217 0.49 1.13 -16.18
N LEU A 218 1.59 1.81 -15.88
CA LEU A 218 1.74 3.26 -16.03
C LEU A 218 1.41 3.78 -17.44
N PRO A 219 1.84 3.14 -18.56
CA PRO A 219 1.45 3.58 -19.88
C PRO A 219 -0.06 3.52 -20.16
N MET A 220 -0.77 2.58 -19.54
CA MET A 220 -2.22 2.46 -19.66
C MET A 220 -2.93 3.50 -18.78
N ILE A 221 -2.38 3.83 -17.63
CA ILE A 221 -2.87 4.91 -16.76
C ILE A 221 -2.77 6.25 -17.51
N ASP A 222 -1.64 6.52 -18.17
CA ASP A 222 -1.47 7.72 -19.00
C ASP A 222 -2.48 7.76 -20.16
N ALA A 223 -2.71 6.63 -20.83
CA ALA A 223 -3.70 6.52 -21.90
C ALA A 223 -5.13 6.74 -21.39
N TYR A 224 -5.47 6.20 -20.22
CA TYR A 224 -6.75 6.38 -19.57
C TYR A 224 -6.99 7.87 -19.22
N ASN A 225 -6.01 8.51 -18.57
CA ASN A 225 -6.08 9.92 -18.20
C ASN A 225 -6.27 10.82 -19.43
N LYS A 226 -5.61 10.49 -20.54
CA LYS A 226 -5.79 11.18 -21.80
C LYS A 226 -7.20 10.96 -22.37
N ALA A 227 -7.69 9.72 -22.39
CA ALA A 227 -9.00 9.38 -22.96
C ALA A 227 -10.15 10.08 -22.20
N ILE A 228 -10.12 10.06 -20.86
CA ILE A 228 -11.16 10.69 -20.04
C ILE A 228 -11.12 12.22 -20.16
N SER A 229 -9.92 12.80 -20.25
CA SER A 229 -9.75 14.25 -20.44
C SER A 229 -10.27 14.71 -21.81
N GLU A 230 -9.98 13.95 -22.88
CA GLU A 230 -10.51 14.29 -24.21
C GLU A 230 -12.02 14.07 -24.27
N LYS A 231 -12.56 13.08 -23.55
CA LYS A 231 -14.02 12.92 -23.46
C LYS A 231 -14.67 14.13 -22.75
N ALA A 232 -14.10 14.61 -21.66
CA ALA A 232 -14.56 15.83 -20.99
C ALA A 232 -14.47 17.05 -21.90
N ASN A 233 -13.39 17.19 -22.67
CA ASN A 233 -13.24 18.24 -23.66
C ASN A 233 -14.31 18.15 -24.76
N ASP A 234 -14.64 16.95 -25.21
CA ASP A 234 -15.70 16.74 -26.20
C ASP A 234 -17.07 17.16 -25.65
N VAL A 235 -17.38 16.82 -24.39
CA VAL A 235 -18.64 17.25 -23.74
C VAL A 235 -18.73 18.78 -23.71
N ASP A 236 -17.67 19.47 -23.28
CA ASP A 236 -17.64 20.94 -23.24
C ASP A 236 -17.76 21.56 -24.63
N TYR A 237 -17.05 20.99 -25.62
CA TYR A 237 -17.11 21.47 -27.00
C TYR A 237 -18.50 21.33 -27.61
N PHE A 238 -19.26 20.26 -27.27
CA PHE A 238 -20.61 20.05 -27.75
C PHE A 238 -21.68 20.80 -26.94
N ALA A 239 -21.39 21.23 -25.71
CA ALA A 239 -22.27 22.16 -25.01
C ALA A 239 -22.42 23.48 -25.78
N ASP A 240 -21.40 23.84 -26.58
CA ASP A 240 -21.39 24.97 -27.50
C ASP A 240 -21.60 24.51 -28.97
N ALA A 241 -22.57 23.63 -29.22
CA ALA A 241 -22.82 23.03 -30.51
C ALA A 241 -22.94 24.10 -31.63
N TYR A 242 -22.17 23.92 -32.70
CA TYR A 242 -22.22 24.81 -33.85
C TYR A 242 -23.55 24.66 -34.63
N LEU A 243 -24.26 25.77 -34.76
CA LEU A 243 -25.43 25.81 -35.58
C LEU A 243 -25.06 25.89 -37.06
N LYS A 244 -25.54 24.93 -37.82
CA LYS A 244 -25.39 24.90 -39.30
C LYS A 244 -26.64 25.53 -39.91
N VAL A 245 -26.48 26.65 -40.58
CA VAL A 245 -27.54 27.30 -41.34
C VAL A 245 -27.18 27.19 -42.82
N LEU A 246 -28.06 26.58 -43.59
CA LEU A 246 -27.93 26.47 -45.05
C LEU A 246 -29.16 27.16 -45.71
N GLY A 247 -28.91 27.99 -46.73
CA GLY A 247 -29.96 28.65 -47.49
C GLY A 247 -30.25 30.11 -47.04
N ALA A 248 -29.67 30.59 -45.93
CA ALA A 248 -29.76 31.98 -45.50
C ALA A 248 -28.45 32.52 -44.96
N LYS A 249 -28.25 33.85 -45.05
CA LYS A 249 -27.17 34.56 -44.38
C LYS A 249 -27.71 35.21 -43.13
N LEU A 250 -27.19 34.88 -41.98
CA LEU A 250 -27.56 35.50 -40.70
C LEU A 250 -26.97 36.91 -40.60
N GLU A 251 -27.79 37.85 -40.22
CA GLU A 251 -27.40 39.23 -39.88
C GLU A 251 -26.90 39.29 -38.45
N ASN A 252 -26.17 40.35 -38.06
CA ASN A 252 -25.59 40.47 -36.70
C ASN A 252 -26.64 40.48 -35.59
N GLU A 253 -27.79 41.04 -35.82
CA GLU A 253 -28.91 41.10 -34.87
C GLU A 253 -29.51 39.71 -34.62
N GLU A 254 -29.58 38.84 -35.64
CA GLU A 254 -30.04 37.47 -35.54
C GLU A 254 -28.99 36.58 -34.81
N LEU A 255 -27.72 36.84 -35.03
CA LEU A 255 -26.61 36.19 -34.31
C LEU A 255 -26.62 36.54 -32.83
N ASP A 256 -26.93 37.79 -32.47
CA ASP A 256 -27.04 38.24 -31.06
C ASP A 256 -28.30 37.71 -30.42
N MET A 257 -29.41 37.57 -31.11
CA MET A 257 -30.62 36.90 -30.60
C MET A 257 -30.38 35.39 -30.41
N LEU A 258 -29.66 34.77 -31.29
CA LEU A 258 -29.28 33.37 -31.20
C LEU A 258 -28.38 33.11 -29.95
N ARG A 259 -27.40 33.99 -29.73
CA ARG A 259 -26.51 33.91 -28.53
C ARG A 259 -27.25 34.23 -27.24
N SER A 260 -28.16 35.19 -27.22
CA SER A 260 -28.82 35.64 -25.99
C SER A 260 -30.11 34.89 -25.65
N LYS A 261 -30.91 34.48 -26.64
CA LYS A 261 -32.22 33.82 -26.44
C LYS A 261 -32.28 32.37 -26.87
N ARG A 262 -31.22 31.85 -27.58
CA ARG A 262 -31.16 30.49 -28.15
C ARG A 262 -32.33 30.16 -29.05
N ILE A 263 -32.93 31.15 -29.71
CA ILE A 263 -34.07 31.02 -30.61
C ILE A 263 -33.66 31.54 -31.96
N ILE A 264 -33.97 30.76 -33.03
CA ILE A 264 -33.90 31.17 -34.41
C ILE A 264 -35.32 31.19 -34.93
N ASN A 265 -35.76 32.33 -35.40
CA ASN A 265 -37.04 32.48 -36.08
C ASN A 265 -36.81 33.08 -37.48
N PHE A 266 -37.18 32.36 -38.51
CA PHE A 266 -37.13 32.85 -39.91
C PHE A 266 -38.54 32.97 -40.43
N GLU A 267 -38.93 34.19 -40.81
CA GLU A 267 -40.15 34.46 -41.50
C GLU A 267 -39.82 34.80 -42.98
N GLY A 268 -40.25 33.96 -43.94
CA GLY A 268 -40.05 34.17 -45.37
C GLY A 268 -40.75 33.14 -46.22
N ASP A 269 -41.10 33.54 -47.48
CA ASP A 269 -41.85 32.70 -48.43
C ASP A 269 -41.11 31.45 -48.90
N ASP A 270 -39.80 31.34 -48.66
CA ASP A 270 -38.91 30.20 -49.02
C ASP A 270 -38.44 29.37 -47.80
N ALA A 271 -39.20 29.33 -46.75
CA ALA A 271 -38.81 28.55 -45.53
C ALA A 271 -38.61 27.05 -45.75
N SER A 272 -39.12 26.51 -46.88
CA SER A 272 -38.92 25.10 -47.28
C SER A 272 -37.52 24.76 -47.75
N SER A 273 -36.70 25.78 -48.09
CA SER A 273 -35.29 25.59 -48.57
C SER A 273 -34.25 25.85 -47.46
N LEU A 274 -34.72 26.31 -46.28
CA LEU A 274 -33.85 26.62 -45.16
C LEU A 274 -33.64 25.36 -44.31
N ILE A 275 -32.39 24.98 -44.13
CA ILE A 275 -32.00 23.92 -43.20
C ILE A 275 -31.24 24.55 -42.05
N VAL A 276 -31.84 24.45 -40.84
CA VAL A 276 -31.23 24.82 -39.59
C VAL A 276 -31.07 23.55 -38.77
N ASP A 277 -29.84 23.12 -38.54
CA ASP A 277 -29.54 21.92 -37.80
C ASP A 277 -28.25 22.12 -37.01
N PHE A 278 -28.08 21.34 -35.97
CA PHE A 278 -26.81 21.31 -35.26
C PHE A 278 -25.84 20.38 -36.01
N LEU A 279 -24.59 20.81 -36.14
CA LEU A 279 -23.53 19.92 -36.58
C LEU A 279 -23.36 18.78 -35.59
N GLN A 280 -23.97 17.65 -35.95
CA GLN A 280 -23.83 16.43 -35.15
C GLN A 280 -22.46 15.81 -35.40
N LYS A 281 -21.74 15.47 -34.31
CA LYS A 281 -20.55 14.64 -34.39
C LYS A 281 -20.96 13.22 -34.81
N PRO A 282 -20.18 12.54 -35.67
CA PRO A 282 -20.33 11.11 -35.82
C PRO A 282 -20.26 10.44 -34.46
N ASN A 283 -21.25 9.58 -34.13
CA ASN A 283 -21.44 8.98 -32.84
C ASN A 283 -20.24 8.08 -32.49
N GLY A 284 -19.20 8.66 -31.85
CA GLY A 284 -18.00 7.97 -31.35
C GLY A 284 -18.05 7.68 -29.84
N ASP A 285 -19.12 8.06 -29.16
CA ASP A 285 -19.25 7.97 -27.71
C ASP A 285 -19.10 6.54 -27.20
N THR A 286 -19.79 5.58 -27.81
CA THR A 286 -19.68 4.16 -27.45
C THR A 286 -18.26 3.62 -27.62
N THR A 287 -17.54 4.06 -28.65
CA THR A 287 -16.15 3.61 -28.88
C THR A 287 -15.21 4.18 -27.82
N GLN A 288 -15.40 5.43 -27.43
CA GLN A 288 -14.60 6.06 -26.37
C GLN A 288 -14.88 5.41 -25.01
N GLU A 289 -16.16 5.14 -24.65
CA GLU A 289 -16.52 4.43 -23.42
C GLU A 289 -15.90 3.03 -23.39
N ASN A 290 -16.06 2.26 -24.46
CA ASN A 290 -15.48 0.92 -24.54
C ASN A 290 -13.94 0.94 -24.39
N LEU A 291 -13.27 1.99 -24.85
CA LEU A 291 -11.82 2.16 -24.68
C LEU A 291 -11.48 2.45 -23.21
N ILE A 292 -12.20 3.37 -22.56
CA ILE A 292 -12.00 3.76 -21.16
C ILE A 292 -12.22 2.55 -20.26
N ASP A 293 -13.33 1.84 -20.42
CA ASP A 293 -13.66 0.62 -19.65
C ASP A 293 -12.61 -0.48 -19.85
N ARG A 294 -12.10 -0.63 -21.08
CA ARG A 294 -11.08 -1.63 -21.37
C ARG A 294 -9.75 -1.27 -20.71
N LEU A 295 -9.35 0.01 -20.75
CA LEU A 295 -8.13 0.48 -20.10
C LEU A 295 -8.21 0.29 -18.59
N GLU A 296 -9.33 0.63 -17.95
CA GLU A 296 -9.54 0.42 -16.53
C GLU A 296 -9.38 -1.06 -16.15
N ARG A 297 -10.06 -1.96 -16.86
CA ARG A 297 -9.93 -3.40 -16.62
C ARG A 297 -8.51 -3.90 -16.79
N LEU A 298 -7.77 -3.43 -17.81
CA LEU A 298 -6.38 -3.81 -18.04
C LEU A 298 -5.45 -3.29 -16.96
N ILE A 299 -5.66 -2.07 -16.44
CA ILE A 299 -4.88 -1.49 -15.35
C ILE A 299 -4.95 -2.41 -14.12
N PHE A 300 -6.16 -2.80 -13.69
CA PHE A 300 -6.34 -3.70 -12.55
C PHE A 300 -5.84 -5.12 -12.82
N GLN A 301 -6.07 -5.64 -14.02
CA GLN A 301 -5.61 -6.97 -14.41
C GLN A 301 -4.08 -7.09 -14.40
N ILE A 302 -3.38 -6.08 -14.92
CA ILE A 302 -1.90 -6.10 -15.04
C ILE A 302 -1.24 -5.79 -13.70
N SER A 303 -1.81 -4.88 -12.91
CA SER A 303 -1.32 -4.63 -11.54
C SER A 303 -1.62 -5.78 -10.59
N MET A 304 -2.50 -6.73 -10.97
CA MET A 304 -2.97 -7.84 -10.12
C MET A 304 -3.67 -7.39 -8.82
N VAL A 305 -4.06 -6.12 -8.73
CA VAL A 305 -4.80 -5.54 -7.60
C VAL A 305 -6.28 -5.49 -7.93
N ALA A 306 -7.11 -5.89 -6.97
CA ALA A 306 -8.56 -5.91 -7.16
C ALA A 306 -9.14 -4.49 -7.18
N ASN A 307 -10.10 -4.23 -8.07
CA ASN A 307 -10.94 -3.04 -7.99
C ASN A 307 -12.00 -3.25 -6.90
N ILE A 308 -11.74 -2.75 -5.70
CA ILE A 308 -12.66 -2.89 -4.55
C ILE A 308 -13.89 -2.00 -4.71
N SER A 309 -13.82 -0.97 -5.57
CA SER A 309 -14.93 -0.04 -5.87
C SER A 309 -15.95 -0.61 -6.86
N ASP A 310 -15.71 -1.80 -7.45
CA ASP A 310 -16.66 -2.48 -8.35
C ASP A 310 -17.94 -2.83 -7.57
N GLU A 311 -19.11 -2.44 -8.12
CA GLU A 311 -20.44 -2.66 -7.54
C GLU A 311 -20.70 -4.14 -7.17
N ASN A 312 -20.10 -5.06 -7.93
CA ASN A 312 -20.23 -6.50 -7.69
C ASN A 312 -19.27 -7.04 -6.61
N PHE A 313 -18.38 -6.18 -6.06
CA PHE A 313 -17.43 -6.65 -5.07
C PHE A 313 -18.10 -6.92 -3.73
N GLY A 314 -18.92 -5.99 -3.23
CA GLY A 314 -19.59 -6.08 -1.93
C GLY A 314 -20.75 -7.11 -1.85
N THR A 315 -21.30 -7.54 -2.99
CA THR A 315 -22.41 -8.52 -3.05
C THR A 315 -21.96 -9.97 -3.19
N SER A 316 -20.64 -10.21 -3.28
CA SER A 316 -20.06 -11.53 -3.48
C SER A 316 -20.05 -12.34 -2.17
N SER A 317 -20.33 -13.67 -2.26
CA SER A 317 -20.12 -14.57 -1.12
C SER A 317 -18.64 -14.61 -0.71
N GLY A 318 -18.32 -14.97 0.55
CA GLY A 318 -16.94 -15.04 1.04
C GLY A 318 -16.01 -15.89 0.15
N ILE A 319 -16.52 -17.01 -0.39
CA ILE A 319 -15.76 -17.85 -1.33
C ILE A 319 -15.52 -17.11 -2.66
N ALA A 320 -16.54 -16.46 -3.22
CA ALA A 320 -16.42 -15.70 -4.46
C ALA A 320 -15.44 -14.52 -4.28
N LEU A 321 -15.45 -13.87 -3.13
CA LEU A 321 -14.51 -12.82 -2.77
C LEU A 321 -13.06 -13.33 -2.72
N LYS A 322 -12.82 -14.50 -2.13
CA LYS A 322 -11.48 -15.13 -2.11
C LYS A 322 -10.97 -15.42 -3.53
N TYR A 323 -11.85 -15.83 -4.46
CA TYR A 323 -11.46 -16.00 -5.87
C TYR A 323 -11.14 -14.67 -6.56
N LYS A 324 -11.90 -13.61 -6.29
CA LYS A 324 -11.61 -12.26 -6.84
C LYS A 324 -10.28 -11.71 -6.33
N LEU A 325 -9.91 -12.01 -5.08
CA LEU A 325 -8.67 -11.58 -4.45
C LEU A 325 -7.49 -12.53 -4.69
N LEU A 326 -7.67 -13.65 -5.39
CA LEU A 326 -6.63 -14.67 -5.53
C LEU A 326 -5.33 -14.13 -6.15
N ALA A 327 -5.45 -13.30 -7.19
CA ALA A 327 -4.28 -12.68 -7.84
C ALA A 327 -3.52 -11.78 -6.88
N MET A 328 -4.23 -10.91 -6.15
CA MET A 328 -3.67 -10.02 -5.13
C MET A 328 -3.06 -10.80 -3.96
N SER A 329 -3.70 -11.89 -3.52
CA SER A 329 -3.17 -12.78 -2.48
C SER A 329 -1.86 -13.48 -2.91
N ASN A 330 -1.76 -13.92 -4.18
CA ASN A 330 -0.52 -14.50 -4.71
C ASN A 330 0.61 -13.47 -4.79
N LEU A 331 0.28 -12.22 -5.15
CA LEU A 331 1.23 -11.11 -5.15
C LEU A 331 1.72 -10.82 -3.72
N ALA A 332 0.79 -10.74 -2.74
CA ALA A 332 1.10 -10.58 -1.33
C ALA A 332 2.04 -11.67 -0.80
N LYS A 333 1.80 -12.94 -1.14
CA LYS A 333 2.69 -14.05 -0.74
C LYS A 333 4.08 -13.96 -1.35
N THR A 334 4.22 -13.40 -2.54
CA THR A 334 5.53 -13.16 -3.15
C THR A 334 6.25 -12.04 -2.40
N LYS A 335 5.56 -10.95 -2.11
CA LYS A 335 6.06 -9.83 -1.31
C LYS A 335 6.44 -10.27 0.10
N GLU A 336 5.63 -11.12 0.75
CA GLU A 336 5.90 -11.72 2.06
C GLU A 336 7.27 -12.42 2.10
N ARG A 337 7.59 -13.27 1.11
CA ARG A 337 8.90 -13.95 1.04
C ARG A 337 10.06 -12.97 0.93
N LYS A 338 9.89 -11.91 0.12
CA LYS A 338 10.92 -10.87 -0.05
C LYS A 338 11.07 -10.04 1.22
N PHE A 339 9.97 -9.67 1.85
CA PHE A 339 9.96 -8.91 3.10
C PHE A 339 10.58 -9.73 4.25
N THR A 340 10.22 -11.00 4.38
CA THR A 340 10.84 -11.96 5.32
C THR A 340 12.35 -12.04 5.14
N SER A 341 12.84 -12.09 3.89
CA SER A 341 14.28 -12.10 3.62
C SER A 341 14.95 -10.80 4.09
N GLY A 342 14.30 -9.66 3.92
CA GLY A 342 14.76 -8.37 4.46
C GLY A 342 14.80 -8.38 5.99
N MET A 343 13.72 -8.82 6.65
CA MET A 343 13.62 -8.91 8.11
C MET A 343 14.70 -9.85 8.71
N ASN A 344 14.98 -10.98 8.08
CA ASN A 344 16.07 -11.86 8.50
C ASN A 344 17.43 -11.14 8.49
N ARG A 345 17.68 -10.33 7.45
CA ARG A 345 18.92 -9.52 7.37
C ARG A 345 18.92 -8.39 8.39
N ARG A 346 17.77 -7.76 8.67
CA ARG A 346 17.57 -6.77 9.73
C ARG A 346 18.07 -7.31 11.06
N TYR A 347 17.45 -8.38 11.55
CA TYR A 347 17.78 -8.93 12.86
C TYR A 347 19.18 -9.55 12.92
N LYS A 348 19.67 -10.11 11.83
CA LYS A 348 21.06 -10.56 11.73
C LYS A 348 22.05 -9.40 11.96
N LEU A 349 21.80 -8.22 11.37
CA LEU A 349 22.63 -7.04 11.59
C LEU A 349 22.46 -6.48 12.99
N ILE A 350 21.23 -6.32 13.47
CA ILE A 350 20.94 -5.79 14.81
C ILE A 350 21.61 -6.64 15.88
N PHE A 351 21.48 -7.97 15.84
CA PHE A 351 22.06 -8.86 16.84
C PHE A 351 23.57 -9.02 16.70
N SER A 352 24.16 -8.59 15.58
CA SER A 352 25.62 -8.53 15.45
C SER A 352 26.24 -7.37 16.22
N ASN A 353 25.45 -6.33 16.55
CA ASN A 353 25.92 -5.19 17.31
C ASN A 353 25.88 -5.51 18.82
N PRO A 354 27.00 -5.35 19.54
CA PRO A 354 27.06 -5.64 20.99
C PRO A 354 26.06 -4.84 21.83
N VAL A 355 25.60 -3.70 21.35
CA VAL A 355 24.58 -2.87 22.03
C VAL A 355 23.25 -3.62 22.19
N SER A 356 22.91 -4.52 21.30
CA SER A 356 21.70 -5.33 21.39
C SER A 356 21.66 -6.23 22.63
N GLY A 357 22.83 -6.61 23.18
CA GLY A 357 22.94 -7.60 24.26
C GLY A 357 22.52 -9.02 23.86
N MET A 358 22.17 -9.25 22.58
CA MET A 358 21.66 -10.53 22.08
C MET A 358 22.81 -11.39 21.53
N GLN A 359 22.59 -12.71 21.50
CA GLN A 359 23.50 -13.61 20.82
C GLN A 359 23.35 -13.46 19.31
N LYS A 360 24.48 -13.38 18.59
CA LYS A 360 24.54 -13.06 17.17
C LYS A 360 23.65 -13.93 16.28
N ASP A 361 23.47 -15.22 16.63
CA ASP A 361 22.72 -16.18 15.81
C ASP A 361 21.26 -16.37 16.25
N SER A 362 20.81 -15.69 17.32
CA SER A 362 19.43 -15.81 17.84
C SER A 362 18.37 -15.31 16.84
N TRP A 363 18.75 -14.57 15.80
CA TRP A 363 17.83 -14.15 14.74
C TRP A 363 17.23 -15.35 13.96
N ILE A 364 17.88 -16.54 13.98
CA ILE A 364 17.42 -17.74 13.27
C ILE A 364 16.11 -18.27 13.85
N ASP A 365 15.89 -18.07 15.16
CA ASP A 365 14.72 -18.59 15.88
C ASP A 365 13.52 -17.64 15.82
N ILE A 366 13.66 -16.48 15.16
CA ILE A 366 12.59 -15.51 15.00
C ILE A 366 11.60 -16.01 13.95
N LYS A 367 10.32 -16.00 14.31
CA LYS A 367 9.20 -16.38 13.45
C LYS A 367 8.37 -15.14 13.11
N TYR A 368 7.97 -15.02 11.85
CA TYR A 368 7.14 -13.93 11.36
C TYR A 368 5.79 -14.47 10.92
N GLN A 369 4.72 -13.79 11.32
CA GLN A 369 3.37 -14.09 10.87
C GLN A 369 2.80 -12.87 10.15
N PHE A 370 2.54 -13.02 8.87
CA PHE A 370 1.84 -12.04 8.03
C PHE A 370 0.37 -12.42 7.98
N THR A 371 -0.49 -11.49 8.31
CA THR A 371 -1.94 -11.67 8.26
C THR A 371 -2.51 -10.75 7.20
N GLN A 372 -3.07 -11.32 6.12
CA GLN A 372 -3.70 -10.54 5.06
C GLN A 372 -5.03 -9.96 5.58
N ASN A 373 -5.26 -8.68 5.29
CA ASN A 373 -6.48 -8.00 5.71
C ASN A 373 -7.65 -8.35 4.76
N TYR A 374 -8.34 -9.44 5.05
CA TYR A 374 -9.58 -9.80 4.37
C TYR A 374 -10.78 -9.16 5.07
N PRO A 375 -11.83 -8.76 4.30
CA PRO A 375 -13.11 -8.45 4.93
C PRO A 375 -13.60 -9.67 5.73
N ALA A 376 -13.70 -9.52 7.05
CA ALA A 376 -14.12 -10.59 7.94
C ALA A 376 -15.61 -10.88 7.73
N ASN A 377 -15.96 -12.13 7.45
CA ASN A 377 -17.34 -12.63 7.50
C ASN A 377 -17.49 -13.48 8.76
N ILE A 378 -17.72 -12.83 9.88
CA ILE A 378 -17.83 -13.48 11.20
C ILE A 378 -18.87 -14.60 11.20
N LEU A 379 -19.96 -14.46 10.43
CA LEU A 379 -20.99 -15.49 10.33
C LEU A 379 -20.45 -16.76 9.63
N GLU A 380 -19.71 -16.62 8.54
CA GLU A 380 -19.10 -17.74 7.82
C GLU A 380 -17.98 -18.38 8.66
N GLU A 381 -17.17 -17.57 9.33
CA GLU A 381 -16.11 -18.03 10.23
C GLU A 381 -16.66 -18.84 11.40
N THR A 382 -17.73 -18.37 12.04
CA THR A 382 -18.40 -19.10 13.14
C THR A 382 -19.04 -20.39 12.67
N GLN A 383 -19.60 -20.43 11.45
CA GLN A 383 -20.11 -21.65 10.86
C GLN A 383 -19.00 -22.67 10.57
N ILE A 384 -17.86 -22.19 10.04
CA ILE A 384 -16.67 -23.04 9.79
C ILE A 384 -16.16 -23.60 11.11
N ALA A 385 -15.95 -22.75 12.13
CA ALA A 385 -15.50 -23.16 13.45
C ALA A 385 -16.44 -24.19 14.08
N GLY A 386 -17.76 -23.96 13.99
CA GLY A 386 -18.78 -24.91 14.45
C GLY A 386 -18.76 -26.24 13.71
N ASN A 387 -18.56 -26.24 12.40
CA ASN A 387 -18.45 -27.46 11.60
C ASN A 387 -17.15 -28.25 11.86
N LEU A 388 -16.10 -27.58 12.33
CA LEU A 388 -14.84 -28.21 12.74
C LEU A 388 -14.89 -28.81 14.15
N ALA A 389 -15.93 -28.49 14.94
CA ALA A 389 -16.08 -29.00 16.30
C ALA A 389 -16.17 -30.53 16.30
N GLY A 390 -15.33 -31.17 17.11
CA GLY A 390 -15.21 -32.64 17.16
C GLY A 390 -14.39 -33.28 16.04
N ILE A 391 -13.94 -32.51 15.02
CA ILE A 391 -13.10 -33.01 13.93
C ILE A 391 -11.65 -32.56 14.12
N THR A 392 -11.45 -31.35 14.63
CA THR A 392 -10.12 -30.75 14.85
C THR A 392 -9.95 -30.34 16.32
N SER A 393 -8.71 -29.97 16.71
CA SER A 393 -8.46 -29.39 18.05
C SER A 393 -9.17 -28.04 18.19
N GLN A 394 -9.48 -27.67 19.43
CA GLN A 394 -10.06 -26.37 19.77
C GLN A 394 -9.16 -25.19 19.32
N GLU A 395 -7.86 -25.38 19.42
CA GLU A 395 -6.89 -24.43 18.89
C GLU A 395 -7.07 -24.16 17.38
N THR A 396 -7.30 -25.21 16.59
CA THR A 396 -7.54 -25.10 15.14
C THR A 396 -8.86 -24.40 14.85
N GLN A 397 -9.91 -24.64 15.65
CA GLN A 397 -11.21 -23.98 15.51
C GLN A 397 -11.10 -22.49 15.81
N LEU A 398 -10.44 -22.11 16.90
CA LEU A 398 -10.24 -20.73 17.27
C LEU A 398 -9.37 -19.95 16.28
N LYS A 399 -8.41 -20.62 15.62
CA LYS A 399 -7.60 -20.03 14.54
C LYS A 399 -8.43 -19.63 13.31
N THR A 400 -9.64 -20.14 13.13
CA THR A 400 -10.53 -19.77 12.02
C THR A 400 -11.33 -18.50 12.29
N LEU A 401 -11.35 -18.01 13.53
CA LEU A 401 -12.11 -16.85 13.94
C LEU A 401 -11.23 -15.59 13.92
N SER A 402 -11.59 -14.63 13.08
CA SER A 402 -10.87 -13.34 12.98
C SER A 402 -11.00 -12.47 14.24
N VAL A 403 -11.98 -12.75 15.11
CA VAL A 403 -12.19 -12.06 16.38
C VAL A 403 -11.26 -12.54 17.49
N VAL A 404 -10.49 -13.61 17.27
CA VAL A 404 -9.55 -14.18 18.24
C VAL A 404 -8.13 -13.76 17.90
N ASP A 405 -7.63 -12.75 18.60
CA ASP A 405 -6.27 -12.22 18.36
C ASP A 405 -5.17 -13.18 18.84
N ASN A 406 -5.37 -13.83 19.97
CA ASN A 406 -4.42 -14.76 20.54
C ASN A 406 -5.11 -16.06 21.00
N VAL A 407 -4.90 -17.11 20.21
CA VAL A 407 -5.56 -18.40 20.42
C VAL A 407 -5.14 -19.07 21.74
N HIS A 408 -3.88 -18.94 22.16
CA HIS A 408 -3.44 -19.51 23.44
C HIS A 408 -4.06 -18.78 24.64
N GLN A 409 -4.07 -17.44 24.58
CA GLN A 409 -4.71 -16.63 25.61
C GLN A 409 -6.22 -16.89 25.69
N GLU A 410 -6.86 -17.14 24.55
CA GLU A 410 -8.28 -17.47 24.50
C GLU A 410 -8.55 -18.87 25.06
N LEU A 411 -7.68 -19.84 24.79
CA LEU A 411 -7.75 -21.16 25.41
C LEU A 411 -7.57 -21.10 26.94
N ASP A 412 -6.64 -20.26 27.42
CA ASP A 412 -6.45 -20.06 28.86
C ASP A 412 -7.68 -19.43 29.51
N ARG A 413 -8.32 -18.44 28.87
CA ARG A 413 -9.58 -17.82 29.32
C ARG A 413 -10.72 -18.84 29.35
N ILE A 414 -10.86 -19.65 28.30
CA ILE A 414 -11.88 -20.72 28.26
C ILE A 414 -11.65 -21.70 29.44
N ALA A 415 -10.41 -22.11 29.67
CA ALA A 415 -10.08 -23.01 30.77
C ALA A 415 -10.37 -22.39 32.14
N GLU A 416 -10.11 -21.09 32.33
CA GLU A 416 -10.47 -20.36 33.57
C GLU A 416 -11.99 -20.29 33.73
N GLU A 417 -12.75 -19.99 32.72
CA GLU A 417 -14.21 -19.95 32.74
C GLU A 417 -14.81 -21.34 33.07
N GLU A 418 -14.28 -22.41 32.46
CA GLU A 418 -14.71 -23.79 32.76
C GLU A 418 -14.43 -24.18 34.19
N ASN A 419 -13.27 -23.80 34.75
CA ASN A 419 -12.92 -24.05 36.15
C ASN A 419 -13.84 -23.26 37.09
N MET A 420 -14.12 -22.00 36.85
CA MET A 420 -15.07 -21.19 37.61
C MET A 420 -16.47 -21.77 37.59
N ALA A 421 -16.94 -22.25 36.42
CA ALA A 421 -18.24 -22.87 36.28
C ALA A 421 -18.34 -24.19 37.01
N GLN A 422 -17.24 -24.98 37.06
CA GLN A 422 -17.19 -26.22 37.88
C GLN A 422 -17.20 -25.92 39.39
N ASP A 423 -16.44 -24.91 39.86
CA ASP A 423 -16.42 -24.47 41.23
C ASP A 423 -17.80 -23.96 41.68
N ASP A 424 -18.49 -23.17 40.84
CA ASP A 424 -19.86 -22.71 41.09
C ASP A 424 -20.87 -23.88 41.16
N ALA A 425 -20.71 -24.88 40.28
CA ALA A 425 -21.55 -26.08 40.31
C ALA A 425 -21.32 -26.90 41.58
N VAL A 426 -20.07 -27.06 42.02
CA VAL A 426 -19.70 -27.73 43.30
C VAL A 426 -20.24 -26.95 44.51
N ILE A 427 -20.13 -25.64 44.51
CA ILE A 427 -20.69 -24.76 45.55
C ILE A 427 -22.21 -24.89 45.64
N ARG A 428 -22.93 -24.87 44.46
CA ARG A 428 -24.38 -25.09 44.40
C ARG A 428 -24.78 -26.51 44.92
N GLN A 429 -23.99 -27.52 44.59
CA GLN A 429 -24.21 -28.87 45.06
C GLN A 429 -23.95 -29.04 46.56
N MET A 430 -22.96 -28.33 47.14
CA MET A 430 -22.64 -28.34 48.55
C MET A 430 -23.63 -27.51 49.41
N PHE A 431 -24.14 -26.41 48.86
CA PHE A 431 -25.02 -25.49 49.61
C PHE A 431 -26.48 -25.52 49.15
N GLY A 432 -26.83 -26.15 48.01
CA GLY A 432 -28.18 -26.29 47.49
C GLY A 432 -29.00 -27.44 48.07
N GLY A 433 -28.41 -28.26 48.93
CA GLY A 433 -29.08 -29.42 49.59
C GLY A 433 -29.94 -29.11 50.82
N ALA A 434 -30.21 -27.84 51.15
CA ALA A 434 -30.91 -27.44 52.36
C ALA A 434 -32.16 -26.59 52.17
N ALA A 435 -32.89 -26.73 51.06
CA ALA A 435 -34.16 -26.03 50.86
C ALA A 435 -35.12 -26.82 49.98
N ASP A 436 -35.44 -28.05 50.44
CA ASP A 436 -36.64 -28.73 50.00
C ASP A 436 -37.35 -29.39 51.17
N GLY A 437 -38.29 -28.67 51.75
CA GLY A 437 -39.07 -29.14 52.88
C GLY A 437 -39.98 -28.09 53.49
N GLN A 438 -40.94 -27.56 52.71
CA GLN A 438 -42.24 -27.19 53.30
C GLN A 438 -43.25 -26.98 52.20
N GLN A 439 -44.10 -28.01 52.01
CA GLN A 439 -45.45 -27.91 51.48
C GLN A 439 -46.26 -27.00 52.39
N ASP A 440 -47.06 -26.11 51.82
CA ASP A 440 -48.49 -25.88 52.25
C ASP A 440 -49.28 -25.31 51.07
N VAL A 441 -50.18 -26.04 50.78
CA VAL A 441 -51.60 -26.19 50.42
C VAL A 441 -52.41 -24.90 50.58
N LEU A 442 -53.39 -24.76 49.62
CA LEU A 442 -54.58 -23.88 49.52
C LEU A 442 -54.40 -22.67 48.60
N ALA A 443 -55.25 -22.38 47.65
CA ALA A 443 -56.56 -22.75 47.21
C ALA A 443 -56.82 -22.08 45.84
N GLU A 444 -57.46 -22.79 44.93
CA GLU A 444 -58.32 -22.23 43.85
C GLU A 444 -59.63 -21.73 44.46
N PRO A 445 -60.52 -20.97 43.83
CA PRO A 445 -60.72 -20.76 42.40
C PRO A 445 -61.19 -19.34 41.99
N GLY A 446 -61.42 -19.14 40.71
CA GLY A 446 -62.34 -18.11 40.25
C GLY A 446 -62.04 -17.52 38.88
N ASP A 447 -62.54 -18.15 37.90
CA ASP A 447 -63.43 -17.78 36.79
C ASP A 447 -63.60 -16.31 36.40
N GLY A 448 -63.62 -16.04 35.09
CA GLY A 448 -64.20 -14.83 34.50
C GLY A 448 -63.38 -14.26 33.34
N ALA A 449 -63.54 -14.76 32.20
CA ALA A 449 -64.28 -14.28 31.01
C ALA A 449 -64.06 -12.85 30.52
N GLU A 450 -63.91 -12.77 29.20
CA GLU A 450 -64.30 -11.76 28.19
C GLU A 450 -63.31 -10.67 27.77
N GLU A 451 -62.92 -10.83 26.50
CA GLU A 451 -63.12 -9.98 25.31
C GLU A 451 -62.88 -8.44 25.48
N VAL A 452 -61.97 -7.90 24.74
CA VAL A 452 -62.14 -7.18 23.45
C VAL A 452 -60.81 -7.08 22.74
#